data_b62db32179138f3569a028e25757ab61
#
_entry.id   b62db32179138f3569a028e25757ab61
#
_cell.length_a   1.000
_cell.length_b   1.000
_cell.length_c   1.000
_cell.angle_alpha   90.00
_cell.angle_beta   90.00
_cell.angle_gamma   90.00
#
_symmetry.space_group_name_H-M   'P 1'
#
loop_
_entity.id
_entity.type
_entity.pdbx_description
1 polymer ?
#
loop_
_entity_poly.entity_id
_entity_poly.type
_entity_poly.pdbx_seq_one_letter_code
_entity_poly.pdbx_strand_id
1 'polypeptide(L)'
;MARLDSPIADVLPERLEGKKIAVIAGTSHEAYLKSMFTEAQVRAYPNAEAAREALRNKEVDLLFGDGIALAFWLNGADSAGCCSFRGGPFLESRFFGEGIGIAVKRDNDLLRLTLNWALFQLWEKGSFTDLWLRYFPISPF
;
A
#
# COMPACT_ATOMS: atom_id res chain seq x y z
N MET A 1 0.56 -6.25 5.45
CA MET A 1 1.62 -6.26 6.47
C MET A 1 1.20 -7.13 7.63
N ALA A 2 2.12 -7.91 8.20
CA ALA A 2 1.90 -8.73 9.40
C ALA A 2 3.11 -8.64 10.35
N ARG A 3 2.94 -9.12 11.59
CA ARG A 3 4.07 -9.29 12.52
C ARG A 3 5.06 -10.33 11.99
N LEU A 4 6.32 -10.22 12.42
CA LEU A 4 7.37 -11.18 12.02
C LEU A 4 7.08 -12.60 12.52
N ASP A 5 6.45 -12.75 13.70
CA ASP A 5 6.05 -14.03 14.29
C ASP A 5 4.74 -14.61 13.72
N SER A 6 4.15 -13.93 12.73
CA SER A 6 2.89 -14.39 12.10
C SER A 6 3.14 -15.59 11.19
N PRO A 7 2.31 -16.65 11.30
CA PRO A 7 2.39 -17.80 10.40
C PRO A 7 1.83 -17.53 8.99
N ILE A 8 1.25 -16.34 8.77
CA ILE A 8 0.62 -15.99 7.50
C ILE A 8 1.73 -15.70 6.47
N ALA A 9 1.87 -16.59 5.49
CA ALA A 9 2.79 -16.44 4.37
C ALA A 9 2.10 -15.85 3.14
N ASP A 10 0.86 -16.28 2.86
CA ASP A 10 0.08 -15.90 1.70
C ASP A 10 -1.08 -14.99 2.08
N VAL A 11 -1.38 -14.01 1.23
CA VAL A 11 -2.46 -13.04 1.40
C VAL A 11 -3.53 -13.17 0.31
N LEU A 12 -3.83 -14.40 -0.06
CA LEU A 12 -4.94 -14.73 -0.94
C LEU A 12 -6.26 -14.73 -0.15
N PRO A 13 -7.40 -14.33 -0.76
CA PRO A 13 -8.69 -14.28 -0.07
C PRO A 13 -9.02 -15.58 0.69
N GLU A 14 -8.82 -16.73 0.06
CA GLU A 14 -9.12 -18.05 0.61
C GLU A 14 -8.22 -18.42 1.80
N ARG A 15 -7.03 -17.81 1.89
CA ARG A 15 -6.07 -18.04 2.98
C ARG A 15 -6.31 -17.15 4.19
N LEU A 16 -7.15 -16.12 4.02
CA LEU A 16 -7.44 -15.14 5.06
C LEU A 16 -8.85 -15.29 5.65
N GLU A 17 -9.54 -16.40 5.38
CA GLU A 17 -10.81 -16.73 6.03
C GLU A 17 -10.69 -16.62 7.55
N GLY A 18 -11.59 -15.86 8.17
CA GLY A 18 -11.66 -15.63 9.61
C GLY A 18 -10.51 -14.79 10.20
N LYS A 19 -9.50 -14.40 9.42
CA LYS A 19 -8.39 -13.56 9.90
C LYS A 19 -8.84 -12.12 10.09
N LYS A 20 -8.36 -11.50 11.15
CA LYS A 20 -8.64 -10.11 11.48
C LYS A 20 -7.67 -9.19 10.73
N ILE A 21 -8.22 -8.31 9.90
CA ILE A 21 -7.43 -7.36 9.09
C ILE A 21 -7.78 -5.93 9.52
N ALA A 22 -6.80 -5.22 10.08
CA ALA A 22 -6.94 -3.80 10.39
C ALA A 22 -6.88 -2.95 9.12
N VAL A 23 -7.67 -1.90 9.08
CA VAL A 23 -7.70 -0.89 8.01
C VAL A 23 -8.15 0.45 8.57
N ILE A 24 -7.81 1.56 7.91
CA ILE A 24 -8.32 2.87 8.30
C ILE A 24 -9.74 3.03 7.75
N ALA A 25 -10.67 3.43 8.63
CA ALA A 25 -12.07 3.63 8.30
C ALA A 25 -12.28 4.69 7.21
N GLY A 26 -13.26 4.45 6.32
CA GLY A 26 -13.64 5.40 5.25
C GLY A 26 -12.65 5.52 4.09
N THR A 27 -11.66 4.64 4.00
CA THR A 27 -10.65 4.65 2.94
C THR A 27 -11.01 3.70 1.79
N SER A 28 -10.38 3.91 0.63
CA SER A 28 -10.44 2.96 -0.49
C SER A 28 -9.89 1.58 -0.12
N HIS A 29 -8.95 1.52 0.81
CA HIS A 29 -8.42 0.27 1.35
C HIS A 29 -9.49 -0.55 2.09
N GLU A 30 -10.35 0.11 2.88
CA GLU A 30 -11.48 -0.56 3.53
C GLU A 30 -12.48 -1.09 2.49
N ALA A 31 -12.82 -0.28 1.48
CA ALA A 31 -13.72 -0.68 0.41
C ALA A 31 -13.17 -1.88 -0.38
N TYR A 32 -11.87 -1.88 -0.66
CA TYR A 32 -11.18 -2.99 -1.31
C TYR A 32 -11.28 -4.28 -0.49
N LEU A 33 -10.92 -4.25 0.79
CA LEU A 33 -11.00 -5.44 1.66
C LEU A 33 -12.41 -6.01 1.73
N LYS A 34 -13.41 -5.17 1.91
CA LYS A 34 -14.81 -5.61 1.97
C LYS A 34 -15.30 -6.24 0.66
N SER A 35 -14.74 -5.81 -0.48
CA SER A 35 -15.11 -6.33 -1.79
C SER A 35 -14.37 -7.61 -2.17
N MET A 36 -13.09 -7.72 -1.81
CA MET A 36 -12.19 -8.78 -2.30
C MET A 36 -11.91 -9.86 -1.25
N PHE A 37 -12.04 -9.54 0.03
CA PHE A 37 -11.72 -10.44 1.16
C PHE A 37 -12.96 -10.66 2.03
N THR A 38 -14.02 -11.17 1.42
CA THR A 38 -15.36 -11.30 2.02
C THR A 38 -15.39 -12.18 3.26
N GLU A 39 -14.53 -13.20 3.32
CA GLU A 39 -14.45 -14.14 4.43
C GLU A 39 -13.52 -13.68 5.57
N ALA A 40 -12.78 -12.58 5.36
CA ALA A 40 -11.93 -12.01 6.39
C ALA A 40 -12.73 -11.10 7.34
N GLN A 41 -12.26 -10.96 8.57
CA GLN A 41 -12.83 -10.04 9.55
C GLN A 41 -12.17 -8.65 9.43
N VAL A 42 -12.77 -7.78 8.66
CA VAL A 42 -12.27 -6.39 8.51
C VAL A 42 -12.53 -5.59 9.79
N ARG A 43 -11.48 -5.03 10.38
CA ARG A 43 -11.51 -4.16 11.56
C ARG A 43 -11.09 -2.75 11.17
N ALA A 44 -12.07 -1.83 11.13
CA ALA A 44 -11.83 -0.44 10.77
C ALA A 44 -11.41 0.37 12.02
N TYR A 45 -10.31 1.11 11.88
CA TYR A 45 -9.74 1.97 12.92
C TYR A 45 -9.81 3.44 12.50
N PRO A 46 -9.87 4.38 13.46
CA PRO A 46 -10.05 5.80 13.14
C PRO A 46 -8.83 6.43 12.44
N ASN A 47 -7.64 5.88 12.63
CA ASN A 47 -6.40 6.40 12.06
C ASN A 47 -5.33 5.30 11.96
N ALA A 48 -4.21 5.64 11.32
CA ALA A 48 -3.10 4.72 11.08
C ALA A 48 -2.41 4.28 12.39
N GLU A 49 -2.32 5.15 13.38
CA GLU A 49 -1.67 4.85 14.66
C GLU A 49 -2.42 3.75 15.40
N ALA A 50 -3.73 3.90 15.59
CA ALA A 50 -4.58 2.89 16.23
C ALA A 50 -4.52 1.55 15.50
N ALA A 51 -4.53 1.55 14.15
CA ALA A 51 -4.41 0.33 13.36
C ALA A 51 -3.04 -0.37 13.54
N ARG A 52 -1.96 0.40 13.62
CA ARG A 52 -0.59 -0.09 13.85
C ARG A 52 -0.44 -0.65 15.27
N GLU A 53 -0.98 0.03 16.26
CA GLU A 53 -1.01 -0.46 17.64
C GLU A 53 -1.77 -1.78 17.76
N ALA A 54 -2.95 -1.89 17.18
CA ALA A 54 -3.72 -3.12 17.17
C ALA A 54 -2.93 -4.30 16.57
N LEU A 55 -2.14 -4.06 15.51
CA LEU A 55 -1.27 -5.08 14.95
C LEU A 55 -0.14 -5.47 15.91
N ARG A 56 0.53 -4.49 16.53
CA ARG A 56 1.60 -4.75 17.51
C ARG A 56 1.09 -5.52 18.72
N ASN A 57 -0.07 -5.14 19.23
CA ASN A 57 -0.71 -5.73 20.41
C ASN A 57 -1.36 -7.10 20.14
N LYS A 58 -1.25 -7.63 18.91
CA LYS A 58 -1.85 -8.93 18.51
C LYS A 58 -3.39 -8.95 18.54
N GLU A 59 -4.03 -7.80 18.50
CA GLU A 59 -5.50 -7.67 18.42
C GLU A 59 -6.02 -8.04 17.03
N VAL A 60 -5.17 -7.84 16.00
CA VAL A 60 -5.41 -8.21 14.61
C VAL A 60 -4.23 -9.00 14.04
N ASP A 61 -4.48 -9.77 12.98
CA ASP A 61 -3.49 -10.62 12.33
C ASP A 61 -2.68 -9.85 11.27
N LEU A 62 -3.35 -8.95 10.57
CA LEU A 62 -2.83 -8.19 9.44
C LEU A 62 -3.22 -6.71 9.55
N LEU A 63 -2.45 -5.86 8.89
CA LEU A 63 -2.79 -4.46 8.60
C LEU A 63 -2.70 -4.24 7.08
N PHE A 64 -3.75 -3.64 6.51
CA PHE A 64 -3.82 -3.24 5.11
C PHE A 64 -3.92 -1.72 4.99
N GLY A 65 -3.13 -1.12 4.10
CA GLY A 65 -3.10 0.32 3.92
C GLY A 65 -2.09 0.74 2.85
N ASP A 66 -1.85 2.03 2.74
CA ASP A 66 -0.91 2.62 1.78
C ASP A 66 0.50 2.05 1.96
N GLY A 67 1.03 1.45 0.90
CA GLY A 67 2.30 0.72 0.92
C GLY A 67 3.49 1.63 1.24
N ILE A 68 3.49 2.87 0.72
CA ILE A 68 4.57 3.84 0.95
C ILE A 68 4.57 4.29 2.41
N ALA A 69 3.40 4.67 2.93
CA ALA A 69 3.28 5.08 4.34
C ALA A 69 3.66 3.95 5.30
N LEU A 70 3.30 2.70 4.97
CA LEU A 70 3.68 1.53 5.74
C LEU A 70 5.20 1.24 5.65
N ALA A 71 5.81 1.44 4.47
CA ALA A 71 7.25 1.26 4.29
C ALA A 71 8.05 2.25 5.16
N PHE A 72 7.67 3.52 5.19
CA PHE A 72 8.30 4.51 6.07
C PHE A 72 8.15 4.14 7.53
N TRP A 73 6.96 3.72 7.95
CA TRP A 73 6.76 3.29 9.33
C TRP A 73 7.60 2.06 9.70
N LEU A 74 7.66 1.05 8.82
CA LEU A 74 8.46 -0.17 9.04
C LEU A 74 9.95 0.13 9.21
N ASN A 75 10.46 1.12 8.50
CA ASN A 75 11.87 1.55 8.58
C ASN A 75 12.12 2.60 9.67
N GLY A 76 11.07 3.11 10.31
CA GLY A 76 11.16 4.04 11.43
C GLY A 76 11.30 3.35 12.78
N ALA A 77 11.74 4.11 13.80
CA ALA A 77 11.88 3.63 15.17
C ALA A 77 10.55 3.14 15.78
N ASP A 78 9.43 3.76 15.37
CA ASP A 78 8.10 3.48 15.92
C ASP A 78 7.60 2.05 15.64
N SER A 79 8.11 1.40 14.60
CA SER A 79 7.77 0.01 14.30
C SER A 79 8.39 -0.97 15.29
N ALA A 80 9.48 -0.57 15.95
CA ALA A 80 10.32 -1.42 16.81
C ALA A 80 10.71 -2.76 16.13
N GLY A 81 10.80 -2.76 14.78
CA GLY A 81 11.09 -3.96 13.99
C GLY A 81 10.06 -5.08 14.10
N CYS A 82 8.80 -4.78 14.47
CA CYS A 82 7.78 -5.79 14.77
C CYS A 82 7.32 -6.59 13.56
N CYS A 83 7.41 -6.01 12.39
CA CYS A 83 6.51 -6.36 11.32
C CYS A 83 7.21 -6.35 9.94
N SER A 84 6.58 -6.98 8.93
CA SER A 84 7.04 -6.94 7.55
C SER A 84 5.87 -7.00 6.57
N PHE A 85 6.13 -6.63 5.34
CA PHE A 85 5.15 -6.82 4.26
C PHE A 85 4.85 -8.32 4.05
N ARG A 86 3.60 -8.61 3.70
CA ARG A 86 3.13 -9.92 3.26
C ARG A 86 2.26 -9.71 2.04
N GLY A 87 2.73 -10.15 0.88
CA GLY A 87 2.06 -9.99 -0.41
C GLY A 87 1.89 -8.53 -0.86
N GLY A 88 1.21 -8.35 -1.97
CA GLY A 88 1.04 -7.07 -2.66
C GLY A 88 2.16 -6.79 -3.66
N PRO A 89 2.18 -5.61 -4.30
CA PRO A 89 1.18 -4.55 -4.17
C PRO A 89 -0.17 -4.93 -4.78
N PHE A 90 -1.26 -4.35 -4.26
CA PHE A 90 -2.61 -4.45 -4.82
C PHE A 90 -2.89 -3.16 -5.60
N LEU A 91 -3.17 -3.29 -6.91
CA LEU A 91 -3.17 -2.16 -7.85
C LEU A 91 -4.51 -2.00 -8.61
N GLU A 92 -5.60 -2.53 -8.07
CA GLU A 92 -6.91 -2.44 -8.72
C GLU A 92 -7.37 -0.99 -8.86
N SER A 93 -7.33 -0.48 -10.09
CA SER A 93 -7.60 0.91 -10.42
C SER A 93 -8.99 1.38 -9.98
N ARG A 94 -9.96 0.47 -9.92
CA ARG A 94 -11.31 0.74 -9.40
C ARG A 94 -11.30 1.29 -7.96
N PHE A 95 -10.33 0.90 -7.14
CA PHE A 95 -10.21 1.30 -5.74
C PHE A 95 -9.09 2.32 -5.52
N PHE A 96 -7.95 2.16 -6.22
CA PHE A 96 -6.73 2.92 -5.97
C PHE A 96 -6.38 3.92 -7.08
N GLY A 97 -7.23 4.00 -8.14
CA GLY A 97 -6.98 4.86 -9.29
C GLY A 97 -5.85 4.36 -10.19
N GLU A 98 -5.50 5.18 -11.16
CA GLU A 98 -4.49 4.86 -12.18
C GLU A 98 -3.06 5.27 -11.77
N GLY A 99 -2.86 5.60 -10.49
CA GLY A 99 -1.58 6.05 -9.97
C GLY A 99 -1.48 7.58 -9.85
N ILE A 100 -0.26 8.06 -9.61
CA ILE A 100 0.03 9.49 -9.45
C ILE A 100 0.29 10.10 -10.83
N GLY A 101 -0.42 11.17 -11.16
CA GLY A 101 -0.30 11.87 -12.43
C GLY A 101 0.07 13.35 -12.28
N ILE A 102 0.56 13.94 -13.37
CA ILE A 102 0.79 15.38 -13.48
C ILE A 102 -0.43 16.03 -14.12
N ALA A 103 -1.11 16.93 -13.40
CA ALA A 103 -2.25 17.65 -13.93
C ALA A 103 -1.78 18.78 -14.87
N VAL A 104 -2.36 18.83 -16.06
CA VAL A 104 -2.14 19.90 -17.05
C VAL A 104 -3.48 20.52 -17.45
N LYS A 105 -3.45 21.76 -17.97
CA LYS A 105 -4.66 22.39 -18.53
C LYS A 105 -5.24 21.53 -19.65
N ARG A 106 -6.58 21.39 -19.68
CA ARG A 106 -7.30 20.48 -20.60
C ARG A 106 -6.87 20.61 -22.07
N ASP A 107 -6.64 21.83 -22.56
CA ASP A 107 -6.37 22.08 -23.98
C ASP A 107 -4.86 22.10 -24.30
N ASN A 108 -4.02 21.71 -23.36
CA ASN A 108 -2.56 21.71 -23.56
C ASN A 108 -2.05 20.30 -23.87
N ASP A 109 -2.50 19.76 -25.00
CA ASP A 109 -2.12 18.42 -25.45
C ASP A 109 -0.62 18.29 -25.73
N LEU A 110 0.02 19.33 -26.24
CA LEU A 110 1.45 19.30 -26.50
C LEU A 110 2.24 19.09 -25.22
N LEU A 111 1.92 19.84 -24.15
CA LEU A 111 2.59 19.68 -22.86
C LEU A 111 2.32 18.29 -22.28
N ARG A 112 1.08 17.81 -22.35
CA ARG A 112 0.71 16.47 -21.87
C ARG A 112 1.53 15.37 -22.58
N LEU A 113 1.60 15.42 -23.90
CA LEU A 113 2.36 14.45 -24.69
C LEU A 113 3.87 14.53 -24.40
N THR A 114 4.41 15.75 -24.27
CA THR A 114 5.82 15.97 -23.94
C THR A 114 6.16 15.39 -22.55
N LEU A 115 5.31 15.64 -21.55
CA LEU A 115 5.51 15.10 -20.20
C LEU A 115 5.42 13.58 -20.18
N ASN A 116 4.45 13.00 -20.87
CA ASN A 116 4.32 11.54 -20.96
C ASN A 116 5.57 10.92 -21.63
N TRP A 117 6.05 11.53 -22.70
CA TRP A 117 7.29 11.08 -23.36
C TRP A 117 8.49 11.19 -22.43
N ALA A 118 8.64 12.31 -21.72
CA ALA A 118 9.74 12.50 -20.77
C ALA A 118 9.73 11.50 -19.62
N LEU A 119 8.54 11.21 -19.05
CA LEU A 119 8.37 10.19 -18.02
C LEU A 119 8.74 8.80 -18.54
N PHE A 120 8.31 8.48 -19.76
CA PHE A 120 8.68 7.22 -20.42
C PHE A 120 10.19 7.10 -20.60
N GLN A 121 10.89 8.19 -21.03
CA GLN A 121 12.34 8.18 -21.16
C GLN A 121 13.07 8.01 -19.84
N LEU A 122 12.56 8.58 -18.74
CA LEU A 122 13.12 8.39 -17.39
C LEU A 122 12.98 6.92 -16.95
N TRP A 123 11.85 6.30 -17.27
CA TRP A 123 11.60 4.90 -17.02
C TRP A 123 12.58 4.00 -17.80
N GLU A 124 12.64 4.14 -19.11
CA GLU A 124 13.49 3.36 -20.02
C GLU A 124 14.98 3.40 -19.62
N LYS A 125 15.45 4.55 -19.14
CA LYS A 125 16.84 4.74 -18.69
C LYS A 125 17.12 4.27 -17.27
N GLY A 126 16.12 3.73 -16.55
CA GLY A 126 16.25 3.37 -15.14
C GLY A 126 16.34 4.54 -14.16
N SER A 127 16.37 5.79 -14.66
CA SER A 127 16.52 7.00 -13.83
C SER A 127 15.38 7.18 -12.85
N PHE A 128 14.17 6.72 -13.19
CA PHE A 128 13.03 6.75 -12.27
C PHE A 128 13.26 5.86 -11.05
N THR A 129 13.72 4.62 -11.27
CA THR A 129 14.04 3.67 -10.20
C THR A 129 15.17 4.20 -9.31
N ASP A 130 16.23 4.76 -9.89
CA ASP A 130 17.35 5.34 -9.14
C ASP A 130 16.90 6.51 -8.27
N LEU A 131 16.06 7.41 -8.81
CA LEU A 131 15.49 8.52 -8.05
C LEU A 131 14.55 8.02 -6.95
N TRP A 132 13.70 7.06 -7.26
CA TRP A 132 12.77 6.47 -6.29
C TRP A 132 13.52 5.90 -5.08
N LEU A 133 14.52 5.03 -5.31
CA LEU A 133 15.27 4.36 -4.25
C LEU A 133 16.11 5.30 -3.37
N ARG A 134 16.32 6.56 -3.79
CA ARG A 134 16.94 7.60 -2.93
C ARG A 134 16.01 8.09 -1.82
N TYR A 135 14.69 8.03 -2.04
CA TYR A 135 13.69 8.59 -1.15
C TYR A 135 12.79 7.54 -0.50
N PHE A 136 12.61 6.40 -1.15
CA PHE A 136 11.70 5.34 -0.70
C PHE A 136 12.47 4.05 -0.43
N PRO A 137 12.27 3.43 0.74
CA PRO A 137 13.02 2.23 1.16
C PRO A 137 12.52 0.92 0.53
N ILE A 138 11.61 1.00 -0.43
CA ILE A 138 11.02 -0.14 -1.15
C ILE A 138 11.13 0.07 -2.66
N SER A 139 11.20 -1.04 -3.42
CA SER A 139 11.10 -0.97 -4.88
C SER A 139 9.77 -0.37 -5.32
N PRO A 140 9.73 0.44 -6.39
CA PRO A 140 8.48 0.93 -6.97
C PRO A 140 7.67 -0.16 -7.68
N PHE A 141 8.24 -1.35 -7.90
CA PHE A 141 7.66 -2.51 -8.60
C PHE A 141 8.06 -3.81 -7.92
#